data_c4d3afa7eafdf716e309d49198415499
#
_entry.id   c4d3afa7eafdf716e309d49198415499
#
_cell.length_a   1.000
_cell.length_b   1.000
_cell.length_c   1.000
_cell.angle_alpha   90.00
_cell.angle_beta   90.00
_cell.angle_gamma   90.00
#
_symmetry.space_group_name_H-M   'P 1'
#
loop_
_entity.id
_entity.type
_entity.pdbx_description
1 polymer ?
#
loop_
_entity_poly.entity_id
_entity_poly.type
_entity_poly.pdbx_seq_one_letter_code
_entity_poly.pdbx_strand_id
1 'polypeptide(L)'
;MGKDAVLSRMRELRKPYHFTVTATTRPRRDAERDGVDYIFLSEEEFRRMIDADELLEWAEVRGNLYGIPRTQVTEALDRGLVVIL
;
A
#
# COMPACT_ATOMS: atom_id res chain seq x y z
N MET A 1 -12.12 6.98 13.88
CA MET A 1 -12.58 8.35 13.92
C MET A 1 -11.46 9.35 14.01
N GLY A 2 -10.64 9.35 15.07
CA GLY A 2 -9.53 10.28 15.17
C GLY A 2 -8.51 10.14 14.04
N LYS A 3 -8.34 8.95 13.53
CA LYS A 3 -7.41 8.68 12.44
C LYS A 3 -7.79 9.41 11.16
N ASP A 4 -9.08 9.40 10.80
CA ASP A 4 -9.55 10.08 9.60
C ASP A 4 -9.43 11.60 9.75
N ALA A 5 -9.71 12.12 10.95
CA ALA A 5 -9.57 13.54 11.22
C ALA A 5 -8.12 14.00 11.09
N VAL A 6 -7.17 13.18 11.57
CA VAL A 6 -5.75 13.49 11.45
C VAL A 6 -5.33 13.53 9.98
N LEU A 7 -5.74 12.53 9.19
CA LEU A 7 -5.40 12.48 7.77
C LEU A 7 -5.99 13.65 7.00
N SER A 8 -7.22 14.04 7.29
CA SER A 8 -7.84 15.19 6.67
C SER A 8 -7.09 16.47 6.98
N ARG A 9 -6.69 16.65 8.23
CA ARG A 9 -5.92 17.83 8.63
C ARG A 9 -4.56 17.89 7.94
N MET A 10 -3.88 16.75 7.79
CA MET A 10 -2.61 16.68 7.07
C MET A 10 -2.77 17.13 5.62
N ARG A 11 -3.87 16.77 4.97
CA ARG A 11 -4.18 17.22 3.61
C ARG A 11 -4.47 18.71 3.56
N GLU A 12 -5.18 19.23 4.54
CA GLU A 12 -5.48 20.67 4.64
C GLU A 12 -4.20 21.50 4.75
N LEU A 13 -3.18 20.98 5.40
CA LEU A 13 -1.88 21.63 5.52
C LEU A 13 -1.08 21.58 4.21
N ARG A 14 -1.60 20.92 3.19
CA ARG A 14 -1.02 20.82 1.84
C ARG A 14 0.42 20.32 1.82
N LYS A 15 0.76 19.45 2.76
CA LYS A 15 2.08 18.83 2.74
C LYS A 15 2.09 17.67 1.75
N PRO A 16 3.23 17.43 1.07
CA PRO A 16 3.33 16.38 0.06
C PRO A 16 3.43 15.00 0.70
N TYR A 17 2.29 14.44 1.09
CA TYR A 17 2.22 13.09 1.64
C TYR A 17 1.94 12.07 0.54
N HIS A 18 2.54 10.90 0.68
CA HIS A 18 2.22 9.74 -0.12
C HIS A 18 1.61 8.67 0.77
N PHE A 19 0.40 8.23 0.43
CA PHE A 19 -0.28 7.15 1.13
C PHE A 19 -0.04 5.86 0.37
N THR A 20 0.66 4.90 0.99
CA THR A 20 0.95 3.63 0.34
C THR A 20 -0.31 2.80 0.15
N VAL A 21 -0.37 2.09 -0.97
CA VAL A 21 -1.45 1.15 -1.26
C VAL A 21 -0.92 -0.26 -1.02
N THR A 22 -1.57 -0.99 -0.13
CA THR A 22 -1.17 -2.35 0.22
C THR A 22 -1.50 -3.31 -0.93
N ALA A 23 -0.56 -4.19 -1.27
CA ALA A 23 -0.79 -5.27 -2.21
C ALA A 23 -1.40 -6.47 -1.47
N THR A 24 -2.30 -7.19 -2.12
CA THR A 24 -2.94 -8.35 -1.51
C THR A 24 -3.30 -9.39 -2.55
N THR A 25 -3.35 -10.65 -2.11
CA THR A 25 -3.84 -11.76 -2.93
C THR A 25 -5.32 -12.04 -2.69
N ARG A 26 -5.95 -11.31 -1.78
CA ARG A 26 -7.38 -11.42 -1.51
C ARG A 26 -8.17 -10.96 -2.74
N PRO A 27 -9.25 -11.67 -3.11
CA PRO A 27 -10.08 -11.23 -4.23
C PRO A 27 -10.68 -9.84 -4.00
N ARG A 28 -10.73 -9.05 -5.06
CA ARG A 28 -11.32 -7.72 -5.02
C ARG A 28 -12.83 -7.81 -4.74
N ARG A 29 -13.32 -6.94 -3.88
CA ARG A 29 -14.76 -6.80 -3.63
C ARG A 29 -15.34 -5.75 -4.56
N ASP A 30 -16.65 -5.79 -4.80
CA ASP A 30 -17.31 -4.94 -5.79
C ASP A 30 -17.05 -3.44 -5.60
N ALA A 31 -17.01 -2.98 -4.35
CA ALA A 31 -16.80 -1.56 -4.05
C ALA A 31 -15.33 -1.16 -4.05
N GLU A 32 -14.41 -2.10 -4.18
CA GLU A 32 -12.99 -1.84 -4.13
C GLU A 32 -12.39 -1.56 -5.51
N ARG A 33 -11.40 -0.67 -5.56
CA ARG A 33 -10.70 -0.31 -6.79
C ARG A 33 -9.26 -0.76 -6.73
N ASP A 34 -8.82 -1.43 -7.79
CA ASP A 34 -7.44 -1.85 -7.93
C ASP A 34 -6.54 -0.62 -8.04
N GLY A 35 -5.46 -0.62 -7.26
CA GLY A 35 -4.52 0.50 -7.22
C GLY A 35 -4.94 1.64 -6.32
N VAL A 36 -6.12 1.62 -5.75
CA VAL A 36 -6.64 2.64 -4.85
C VAL A 36 -6.84 2.08 -3.45
N ASP A 37 -7.73 1.09 -3.31
CA ASP A 37 -7.97 0.44 -2.01
C ASP A 37 -6.88 -0.58 -1.71
N TYR A 38 -6.55 -1.38 -2.70
CA TYR A 38 -5.47 -2.37 -2.67
C TYR A 38 -4.91 -2.53 -4.08
N ILE A 39 -3.71 -3.07 -4.15
CA ILE A 39 -3.15 -3.57 -5.41
C ILE A 39 -3.47 -5.07 -5.40
N PHE A 40 -4.40 -5.50 -6.23
CA PHE A 40 -4.84 -6.89 -6.27
C PHE A 40 -3.95 -7.70 -7.19
N LEU A 41 -3.26 -8.68 -6.61
CA LEU A 41 -2.31 -9.54 -7.31
C LEU A 41 -2.73 -11.00 -7.17
N SER A 42 -2.27 -11.83 -8.11
CA SER A 42 -2.38 -13.28 -7.94
C SER A 42 -1.37 -13.73 -6.88
N GLU A 43 -1.59 -14.89 -6.28
CA GLU A 43 -0.63 -15.44 -5.33
C GLU A 43 0.73 -15.63 -5.97
N GLU A 44 0.75 -16.08 -7.23
CA GLU A 44 2.00 -16.29 -7.98
C GLU A 44 2.77 -14.98 -8.14
N GLU A 45 2.08 -13.89 -8.51
CA GLU A 45 2.71 -12.58 -8.64
C GLU A 45 3.25 -12.08 -7.30
N PHE A 46 2.48 -12.25 -6.24
CA PHE A 46 2.88 -11.82 -4.90
C PHE A 46 4.13 -12.59 -4.44
N ARG A 47 4.15 -13.91 -4.63
CA ARG A 47 5.32 -14.72 -4.25
C ARG A 47 6.55 -14.38 -5.06
N ARG A 48 6.38 -14.00 -6.32
CA ARG A 48 7.47 -13.53 -7.15
C ARG A 48 8.07 -12.25 -6.58
N MET A 49 7.24 -11.36 -6.09
CA MET A 49 7.70 -10.12 -5.44
C MET A 49 8.47 -10.40 -4.15
N ILE A 50 8.03 -11.40 -3.39
CA ILE A 50 8.76 -11.84 -2.18
C ILE A 50 10.16 -12.31 -2.56
N ASP A 51 10.25 -13.18 -3.56
CA ASP A 51 11.52 -13.76 -4.01
C ASP A 51 12.47 -12.68 -4.55
N ALA A 52 11.93 -11.66 -5.18
CA ALA A 52 12.70 -10.56 -5.75
C ALA A 52 12.98 -9.44 -4.72
N ASP A 53 12.56 -9.60 -3.48
CA ASP A 53 12.71 -8.62 -2.41
C ASP A 53 12.09 -7.26 -2.79
N GLU A 54 10.94 -7.30 -3.44
CA GLU A 54 10.22 -6.11 -3.89
C GLU A 54 9.20 -5.60 -2.88
N LEU A 55 9.04 -6.28 -1.75
CA LEU A 55 8.13 -5.87 -0.68
C LEU A 55 8.93 -5.37 0.52
N LEU A 56 8.54 -4.21 1.04
CA LEU A 56 9.15 -3.65 2.24
C LEU A 56 8.85 -4.53 3.45
N GLU A 57 7.61 -4.96 3.55
CA GLU A 57 7.17 -5.94 4.53
C GLU A 57 5.96 -6.68 3.98
N TRP A 58 5.70 -7.87 4.48
CA TRP A 58 4.54 -8.64 4.10
C TRP A 58 4.16 -9.63 5.20
N ALA A 59 2.90 -10.07 5.18
CA ALA A 59 2.39 -11.03 6.15
C ALA A 59 1.22 -11.80 5.57
N GLU A 60 0.95 -12.97 6.11
CA GLU A 60 -0.22 -13.77 5.77
C GLU A 60 -1.27 -13.56 6.84
N VAL A 61 -2.49 -13.23 6.42
CA VAL A 61 -3.62 -13.07 7.32
C VAL A 61 -4.82 -13.82 6.73
N ARG A 62 -5.31 -14.81 7.48
CA ARG A 62 -6.48 -15.59 7.09
C ARG A 62 -6.36 -16.21 5.70
N GLY A 63 -5.18 -16.68 5.35
CA GLY A 63 -4.94 -17.34 4.07
C GLY A 63 -4.65 -16.42 2.91
N ASN A 64 -4.67 -15.11 3.12
CA ASN A 64 -4.33 -14.14 2.09
C ASN A 64 -3.03 -13.43 2.45
N LEU A 65 -2.30 -13.03 1.42
CA LEU A 65 -1.04 -12.31 1.61
C LEU A 65 -1.29 -10.81 1.48
N TYR A 66 -0.60 -10.04 2.32
CA TYR A 66 -0.65 -8.57 2.32
C TYR A 66 0.75 -8.05 2.40
N GLY A 67 1.08 -7.03 1.63
CA GLY A 67 2.41 -6.47 1.66
C GLY A 67 2.48 -5.06 1.11
N ILE A 68 3.57 -4.37 1.41
CA ILE A 68 3.81 -3.00 0.98
C ILE A 68 4.90 -3.02 -0.08
N PRO A 69 4.57 -2.67 -1.35
CA PRO A 69 5.58 -2.63 -2.40
C PRO A 69 6.68 -1.61 -2.08
N ARG A 70 7.91 -2.07 -2.11
CA ARG A 70 9.09 -1.25 -1.80
C ARG A 70 9.22 -0.05 -2.73
N THR A 71 8.86 -0.21 -3.99
CA THR A 71 8.95 0.85 -4.98
C THR A 71 8.10 2.06 -4.66
N GLN A 72 6.94 1.88 -4.05
CA GLN A 72 6.09 3.00 -3.65
C GLN A 72 6.81 3.90 -2.66
N VAL A 73 7.47 3.30 -1.68
CA VAL A 73 8.20 4.03 -0.64
C VAL A 73 9.41 4.72 -1.25
N THR A 74 10.19 4.01 -2.04
CA THR A 74 11.39 4.53 -2.68
C THR A 74 11.06 5.71 -3.60
N GLU A 75 10.07 5.56 -4.46
CA GLU A 75 9.68 6.62 -5.38
C GLU A 75 9.15 7.85 -4.65
N ALA A 76 8.36 7.65 -3.59
CA ALA A 76 7.83 8.75 -2.80
C ALA A 76 8.96 9.53 -2.13
N LEU A 77 9.93 8.84 -1.55
CA LEU A 77 11.09 9.48 -0.91
C LEU A 77 11.94 10.24 -1.93
N ASP A 78 12.12 9.68 -3.13
CA ASP A 78 12.87 10.34 -4.20
C ASP A 78 12.20 11.64 -4.65
N ARG A 79 10.89 11.73 -4.52
CA ARG A 79 10.13 12.94 -4.84
C ARG A 79 10.05 13.91 -3.68
N GLY A 80 10.69 13.60 -2.56
CA GLY A 80 10.64 14.43 -1.36
C GLY A 80 9.30 14.37 -0.62
N LEU A 81 8.53 13.32 -0.81
CA LEU A 81 7.24 13.15 -0.16
C LEU A 81 7.39 12.49 1.19
N VAL A 82 6.45 12.77 2.09
CA VAL A 82 6.33 12.08 3.37
C VAL A 82 5.50 10.81 3.14
N VAL A 83 6.03 9.66 3.53
CA VAL A 83 5.37 8.38 3.29
C VAL A 83 4.50 8.00 4.49
N ILE A 84 3.22 7.68 4.21
CA ILE A 84 2.27 7.20 5.22
C ILE A 84 1.98 5.74 4.91
N LEU A 85 2.32 4.88 5.84
CA LEU A 85 2.09 3.44 5.71
C LEU A 85 0.74 2.99 6.25
#